data_2ef37a145bbecdd73e999c4cb9ed2790
#
_entry.id   2ef37a145bbecdd73e999c4cb9ed2790
#
_cell.length_a   1.000
_cell.length_b   1.000
_cell.length_c   1.000
_cell.angle_alpha   90.00
_cell.angle_beta   90.00
_cell.angle_gamma   90.00
#
_symmetry.space_group_name_H-M   'P 1'
#
loop_
_entity.id
_entity.type
_entity.pdbx_description
1 polymer ?
#
loop_
_entity_poly.entity_id
_entity_poly.type
_entity_poly.pdbx_seq_one_letter_code
_entity_poly.pdbx_strand_id
1 'polypeptide(L)'
;MNAAATTVKTTCPYCGVGCGVLATPKPDGTVDIKGDPDHPANFGRLCTKGSTLHLTASAPITRQTRLLHPMRREHRGEAAQTIGWDTALDFAATTFAQIIQEHGPDAVGFYVSGQLLTEDYYVFNKLAKGLI
;
A
#
# COMPACT_ATOMS: atom_id res chain seq x y z
N MET A 1 -12.17 19.75 -26.48
CA MET A 1 -12.58 20.44 -25.24
C MET A 1 -11.83 19.76 -24.10
N ASN A 2 -10.80 20.42 -23.56
CA ASN A 2 -10.10 19.88 -22.39
C ASN A 2 -11.03 20.01 -21.17
N ALA A 3 -11.56 18.90 -20.71
CA ALA A 3 -12.22 18.89 -19.42
C ALA A 3 -11.19 19.39 -18.37
N ALA A 4 -11.54 20.44 -17.63
CA ALA A 4 -10.69 20.94 -16.57
C ALA A 4 -10.43 19.78 -15.58
N ALA A 5 -9.19 19.50 -15.28
CA ALA A 5 -8.82 18.45 -14.35
C ALA A 5 -9.45 18.74 -12.96
N THR A 6 -10.32 17.84 -12.52
CA THR A 6 -11.03 18.02 -11.24
C THR A 6 -10.09 17.64 -10.10
N THR A 7 -9.85 18.56 -9.17
CA THR A 7 -9.11 18.28 -7.93
C THR A 7 -9.94 17.38 -7.02
N VAL A 8 -9.34 16.32 -6.51
CA VAL A 8 -9.97 15.35 -5.60
C VAL A 8 -9.36 15.50 -4.21
N LYS A 9 -10.21 15.58 -3.19
CA LYS A 9 -9.80 15.47 -1.78
C LYS A 9 -9.57 13.99 -1.45
N THR A 10 -8.39 13.68 -0.90
CA THR A 10 -8.03 12.31 -0.49
C THR A 10 -7.07 12.32 0.69
N THR A 11 -6.67 11.15 1.16
CA THR A 11 -5.78 10.99 2.30
C THR A 11 -4.38 10.57 1.83
N CYS A 12 -3.35 11.13 2.46
CA CYS A 12 -1.97 10.73 2.23
C CYS A 12 -1.76 9.26 2.66
N PRO A 13 -1.20 8.39 1.80
CA PRO A 13 -1.10 6.96 2.07
C PRO A 13 0.12 6.54 2.91
N TYR A 14 0.91 7.48 3.44
CA TYR A 14 2.19 7.13 4.04
C TYR A 14 2.13 6.70 5.51
N CYS A 15 1.25 7.28 6.31
CA CYS A 15 1.19 6.95 7.74
C CYS A 15 -0.16 7.24 8.38
N GLY A 16 -0.35 6.77 9.62
CA GLY A 16 -1.58 6.91 10.39
C GLY A 16 -1.95 8.31 10.82
N VAL A 17 -1.14 9.35 10.50
CA VAL A 17 -1.56 10.76 10.70
C VAL A 17 -2.76 11.10 9.84
N GLY A 18 -2.90 10.45 8.67
CA GLY A 18 -4.06 10.63 7.82
C GLY A 18 -4.19 12.04 7.23
N CYS A 19 -3.08 12.68 6.85
CA CYS A 19 -3.10 14.03 6.29
C CYS A 19 -3.99 14.12 5.06
N GLY A 20 -4.88 15.11 5.01
CA GLY A 20 -5.68 15.43 3.83
C GLY A 20 -4.82 16.07 2.75
N VAL A 21 -5.00 15.60 1.51
CA VAL A 21 -4.34 16.12 0.33
C VAL A 21 -5.34 16.43 -0.78
N LEU A 22 -5.01 17.44 -1.56
CA LEU A 22 -5.69 17.82 -2.79
C LEU A 22 -4.89 17.25 -3.95
N ALA A 23 -5.46 16.28 -4.66
CA ALA A 23 -4.84 15.63 -5.82
C ALA A 23 -5.47 16.15 -7.11
N THR A 24 -4.66 16.73 -8.00
CA THR A 24 -5.11 17.24 -9.30
C THR A 24 -4.43 16.45 -10.42
N PRO A 25 -5.13 15.52 -11.07
CA PRO A 25 -4.58 14.80 -12.22
C PRO A 25 -4.22 15.75 -13.38
N LYS A 26 -3.13 15.46 -14.07
CA LYS A 26 -2.70 16.20 -15.26
C LYS A 26 -2.84 15.35 -16.52
N PRO A 27 -2.96 15.99 -17.71
CA PRO A 27 -3.10 15.27 -18.98
C PRO A 27 -1.94 14.33 -19.32
N ASP A 28 -0.75 14.60 -18.80
CA ASP A 28 0.46 13.78 -18.98
C ASP A 28 0.49 12.52 -18.07
N GLY A 29 -0.57 12.29 -17.29
CA GLY A 29 -0.65 11.18 -16.34
C GLY A 29 0.06 11.40 -15.02
N THR A 30 0.61 12.58 -14.79
CA THR A 30 1.14 12.98 -13.49
C THR A 30 0.04 13.56 -12.60
N VAL A 31 0.33 13.73 -11.31
CA VAL A 31 -0.61 14.27 -10.34
C VAL A 31 0.06 15.42 -9.58
N ASP A 32 -0.62 16.55 -9.47
CA ASP A 32 -0.21 17.62 -8.59
C ASP A 32 -0.78 17.40 -7.18
N ILE A 33 0.04 17.58 -6.15
CA ILE A 33 -0.35 17.31 -4.75
C ILE A 33 -0.14 18.58 -3.90
N LYS A 34 -1.19 18.94 -3.17
CA LYS A 34 -1.15 20.00 -2.15
C LYS A 34 -1.82 19.51 -0.88
N GLY A 35 -1.44 20.07 0.27
CA GLY A 35 -2.17 19.82 1.52
C GLY A 35 -3.57 20.42 1.48
N ASP A 36 -4.56 19.70 2.00
CA ASP A 36 -5.93 20.21 2.13
C ASP A 36 -6.00 21.14 3.35
N PRO A 37 -6.23 22.46 3.17
CA PRO A 37 -6.26 23.42 4.27
C PRO A 37 -7.44 23.19 5.22
N ASP A 38 -8.50 22.54 4.76
CA ASP A 38 -9.71 22.30 5.54
C ASP A 38 -9.65 20.97 6.32
N HIS A 39 -8.62 20.15 6.08
CA HIS A 39 -8.53 18.83 6.70
C HIS A 39 -8.01 18.93 8.15
N PRO A 40 -8.74 18.34 9.14
CA PRO A 40 -8.46 18.53 10.56
C PRO A 40 -7.14 17.91 11.05
N ALA A 41 -6.59 16.93 10.33
CA ALA A 41 -5.34 16.28 10.72
C ALA A 41 -4.10 17.12 10.39
N ASN A 42 -4.14 18.00 9.39
CA ASN A 42 -2.94 18.68 8.91
C ASN A 42 -3.12 20.16 8.52
N PHE A 43 -4.34 20.68 8.35
CA PHE A 43 -4.60 22.06 7.99
C PHE A 43 -3.70 22.58 6.85
N GLY A 44 -3.61 21.84 5.77
CA GLY A 44 -2.78 22.14 4.59
C GLY A 44 -1.29 21.85 4.74
N ARG A 45 -0.80 21.49 5.92
CA ARG A 45 0.63 21.18 6.14
C ARG A 45 0.93 19.75 5.74
N LEU A 46 2.09 19.54 5.12
CA LEU A 46 2.58 18.21 4.75
C LEU A 46 4.05 18.05 5.18
N CYS A 47 4.41 16.86 5.60
CA CYS A 47 5.81 16.48 5.77
C CYS A 47 6.48 16.27 4.40
N THR A 48 7.80 16.07 4.38
CA THR A 48 8.56 15.84 3.13
C THR A 48 7.95 14.71 2.28
N LYS A 49 7.52 13.60 2.89
CA LYS A 49 6.91 12.48 2.13
C LYS A 49 5.56 12.87 1.51
N GLY A 50 4.72 13.56 2.27
CA GLY A 50 3.43 14.04 1.78
C GLY A 50 3.57 15.08 0.65
N SER A 51 4.52 16.00 0.77
CA SER A 51 4.78 17.01 -0.26
C SER A 51 5.39 16.43 -1.55
N THR A 52 6.09 15.29 -1.45
CA THR A 52 6.67 14.57 -2.61
C THR A 52 5.81 13.39 -3.09
N LEU A 53 4.58 13.26 -2.61
CA LEU A 53 3.66 12.16 -2.98
C LEU A 53 3.43 12.08 -4.50
N HIS A 54 3.47 13.21 -5.20
CA HIS A 54 3.35 13.26 -6.67
C HIS A 54 4.38 12.40 -7.39
N LEU A 55 5.57 12.18 -6.81
CA LEU A 55 6.60 11.33 -7.41
C LEU A 55 6.23 9.85 -7.40
N THR A 56 5.55 9.39 -6.35
CA THR A 56 5.11 7.99 -6.21
C THR A 56 3.70 7.75 -6.76
N ALA A 57 2.89 8.80 -6.88
CA ALA A 57 1.54 8.73 -7.46
C ALA A 57 1.53 8.79 -9.01
N SER A 58 2.69 9.03 -9.64
CA SER A 58 2.80 9.08 -11.10
C SER A 58 2.59 7.69 -11.71
N ALA A 59 1.54 7.52 -12.49
CA ALA A 59 1.22 6.26 -13.17
C ALA A 59 2.36 5.73 -14.07
N PRO A 60 3.09 6.57 -14.87
CA PRO A 60 4.22 6.10 -15.64
C PRO A 60 5.33 5.51 -14.78
N ILE A 61 5.71 6.17 -13.68
CA ILE A 61 6.76 5.71 -12.77
C ILE A 61 6.29 4.43 -12.05
N THR A 62 5.06 4.42 -11.54
CA THR A 62 4.50 3.29 -10.81
C THR A 62 4.47 2.02 -11.67
N ARG A 63 4.04 2.11 -12.93
CA ARG A 63 3.97 0.96 -13.83
C ARG A 63 5.35 0.40 -14.22
N GLN A 64 6.38 1.23 -14.21
CA GLN A 64 7.75 0.80 -14.54
C GLN A 64 8.48 0.18 -13.34
N THR A 65 8.14 0.57 -12.13
CA THR A 65 8.91 0.24 -10.92
C THR A 65 8.19 -0.70 -9.96
N ARG A 66 6.87 -0.87 -10.11
CA ARG A 66 6.06 -1.72 -9.22
C ARG A 66 5.85 -3.12 -9.78
N LEU A 67 5.85 -4.10 -8.90
CA LEU A 67 5.37 -5.42 -9.21
C LEU A 67 3.84 -5.37 -9.36
N LEU A 68 3.33 -5.68 -10.57
CA LEU A 68 1.90 -5.55 -10.89
C LEU A 68 1.12 -6.84 -10.68
N HIS A 69 1.80 -7.96 -10.54
CA HIS A 69 1.21 -9.28 -10.35
C HIS A 69 1.98 -10.04 -9.28
N PRO A 70 1.33 -10.94 -8.52
CA PRO A 70 2.05 -11.84 -7.64
C PRO A 70 3.03 -12.70 -8.43
N MET A 71 4.16 -13.01 -7.82
CA MET A 71 5.16 -13.88 -8.40
C MET A 71 5.61 -14.93 -7.39
N ARG A 72 5.85 -16.14 -7.86
CA ARG A 72 6.36 -17.25 -7.07
C ARG A 72 7.56 -17.89 -7.75
N ARG A 73 8.50 -18.38 -6.97
CA ARG A 73 9.58 -19.27 -7.40
C ARG A 73 9.49 -20.59 -6.60
N GLU A 74 9.83 -21.69 -7.23
CA GLU A 74 9.81 -22.99 -6.54
C GLU A 74 11.02 -23.13 -5.63
N HIS A 75 12.21 -22.73 -6.12
CA HIS A 75 13.44 -22.81 -5.34
C HIS A 75 14.20 -21.50 -5.31
N ARG A 76 14.98 -21.31 -4.24
CA ARG A 76 15.83 -20.14 -4.08
C ARG A 76 16.87 -20.08 -5.21
N GLY A 77 16.96 -18.92 -5.89
CA GLY A 77 17.86 -18.70 -7.02
C GLY A 77 17.21 -18.87 -8.39
N GLU A 78 16.02 -19.45 -8.48
CA GLU A 78 15.27 -19.52 -9.73
C GLU A 78 14.57 -18.21 -10.08
N ALA A 79 14.24 -18.07 -11.36
CA ALA A 79 13.44 -16.94 -11.82
C ALA A 79 12.00 -17.06 -11.29
N ALA A 80 11.47 -15.97 -10.73
CA ALA A 80 10.09 -15.93 -10.28
C ALA A 80 9.13 -15.93 -11.47
N GLN A 81 8.05 -16.68 -11.37
CA GLN A 81 6.99 -16.81 -12.37
C GLN A 81 5.76 -15.99 -11.92
N THR A 82 5.10 -15.31 -12.83
CA THR A 82 3.83 -14.63 -12.55
C THR A 82 2.74 -15.66 -12.28
N ILE A 83 1.97 -15.47 -11.20
CA ILE A 83 0.83 -16.31 -10.81
C ILE A 83 -0.42 -15.44 -10.59
N GLY A 84 -1.60 -16.06 -10.54
CA GLY A 84 -2.84 -15.38 -10.17
C GLY A 84 -2.92 -15.06 -8.68
N TRP A 85 -3.75 -14.08 -8.32
CA TRP A 85 -3.97 -13.68 -6.93
C TRP A 85 -4.54 -14.82 -6.08
N ASP A 86 -5.51 -15.58 -6.59
CA ASP A 86 -6.12 -16.69 -5.85
C ASP A 86 -5.06 -17.74 -5.51
N THR A 87 -4.24 -18.14 -6.48
CA THR A 87 -3.12 -19.06 -6.26
C THR A 87 -2.11 -18.53 -5.23
N ALA A 88 -1.81 -17.23 -5.25
CA ALA A 88 -0.88 -16.62 -4.31
C ALA A 88 -1.45 -16.61 -2.89
N LEU A 89 -2.72 -16.27 -2.74
CA LEU A 89 -3.41 -16.22 -1.45
C LEU A 89 -3.61 -17.61 -0.87
N ASP A 90 -4.02 -18.59 -1.67
CA ASP A 90 -4.18 -19.98 -1.25
C ASP A 90 -2.85 -20.58 -0.79
N PHE A 91 -1.78 -20.31 -1.52
CA PHE A 91 -0.44 -20.75 -1.13
C PHE A 91 -0.02 -20.13 0.22
N ALA A 92 -0.19 -18.82 0.40
CA ALA A 92 0.16 -18.17 1.62
C ALA A 92 -0.67 -18.68 2.81
N ALA A 93 -1.99 -18.75 2.66
CA ALA A 93 -2.91 -19.20 3.71
C ALA A 93 -2.65 -20.65 4.12
N THR A 94 -2.47 -21.55 3.14
CA THR A 94 -2.19 -22.97 3.41
C THR A 94 -0.85 -23.14 4.11
N THR A 95 0.18 -22.39 3.69
CA THR A 95 1.51 -22.46 4.31
C THR A 95 1.48 -21.97 5.77
N PHE A 96 0.80 -20.86 6.05
CA PHE A 96 0.63 -20.39 7.43
C PHE A 96 -0.14 -21.39 8.28
N ALA A 97 -1.26 -21.93 7.78
CA ALA A 97 -2.07 -22.90 8.48
C ALA A 97 -1.26 -24.16 8.83
N GLN A 98 -0.46 -24.67 7.87
CA GLN A 98 0.40 -25.82 8.10
C GLN A 98 1.47 -25.55 9.16
N ILE A 99 2.17 -24.43 9.08
CA ILE A 99 3.20 -24.05 10.07
C ILE A 99 2.58 -23.94 11.48
N ILE A 100 1.42 -23.32 11.59
CA ILE A 100 0.72 -23.17 12.88
C ILE A 100 0.27 -24.54 13.41
N GLN A 101 -0.24 -25.40 12.55
CA GLN A 101 -0.64 -26.76 12.93
C GLN A 101 0.53 -27.60 13.42
N GLU A 102 1.69 -27.52 12.77
CA GLU A 102 2.87 -28.32 13.09
C GLU A 102 3.68 -27.80 14.26
N HIS A 103 3.77 -26.46 14.41
CA HIS A 103 4.71 -25.81 15.33
C HIS A 103 4.06 -24.82 16.30
N GLY A 104 2.76 -24.59 16.19
CA GLY A 104 2.03 -23.61 16.98
C GLY A 104 2.10 -22.18 16.45
N PRO A 105 1.24 -21.27 16.93
CA PRO A 105 1.18 -19.89 16.47
C PRO A 105 2.47 -19.09 16.73
N ASP A 106 3.22 -19.43 17.75
CA ASP A 106 4.48 -18.78 18.09
C ASP A 106 5.60 -19.00 17.05
N ALA A 107 5.38 -19.92 16.11
CA ALA A 107 6.29 -20.12 14.97
C ALA A 107 6.13 -19.04 13.89
N VAL A 108 5.11 -18.19 13.97
CA VAL A 108 4.86 -17.11 13.01
C VAL A 108 5.24 -15.77 13.61
N GLY A 109 6.18 -15.09 12.98
CA GLY A 109 6.61 -13.76 13.36
C GLY A 109 6.27 -12.72 12.30
N PHE A 110 5.86 -11.52 12.74
CA PHE A 110 5.55 -10.40 11.85
C PHE A 110 6.50 -9.24 12.07
N TYR A 111 7.06 -8.74 10.99
CA TYR A 111 7.80 -7.49 10.98
C TYR A 111 7.08 -6.47 10.09
N VAL A 112 6.59 -5.40 10.69
CA VAL A 112 5.78 -4.39 10.00
C VAL A 112 6.37 -2.99 10.15
N SER A 113 6.04 -2.11 9.21
CA SER A 113 6.46 -0.72 9.25
C SER A 113 5.65 0.09 10.26
N GLY A 114 6.29 1.09 10.90
CA GLY A 114 5.59 2.17 11.61
C GLY A 114 4.89 3.18 10.68
N GLN A 115 4.99 3.04 9.37
CA GLN A 115 4.43 3.95 8.36
C GLN A 115 3.30 3.27 7.59
N LEU A 116 2.26 2.89 8.31
CA LEU A 116 1.05 2.28 7.77
C LEU A 116 -0.12 3.23 7.96
N LEU A 117 -1.13 3.10 7.11
CA LEU A 117 -2.43 3.75 7.33
C LEU A 117 -3.10 3.17 8.58
N THR A 118 -4.03 3.91 9.15
CA THR A 118 -4.83 3.44 10.31
C THR A 118 -5.58 2.15 9.97
N GLU A 119 -6.11 2.05 8.76
CA GLU A 119 -6.80 0.88 8.24
C GLU A 119 -5.86 -0.34 8.14
N ASP A 120 -4.62 -0.14 7.72
CA ASP A 120 -3.61 -1.20 7.64
C ASP A 120 -3.28 -1.74 9.04
N TYR A 121 -3.09 -0.85 10.03
CA TYR A 121 -2.90 -1.25 11.43
C TYR A 121 -4.08 -2.07 11.95
N TYR A 122 -5.30 -1.64 11.66
CA TYR A 122 -6.51 -2.31 12.11
C TYR A 122 -6.61 -3.72 11.53
N VAL A 123 -6.50 -3.86 10.21
CA VAL A 123 -6.62 -5.15 9.53
C VAL A 123 -5.48 -6.08 9.93
N PHE A 124 -4.26 -5.57 10.01
CA PHE A 124 -3.10 -6.35 10.42
C PHE A 124 -3.20 -6.86 11.86
N ASN A 125 -3.63 -6.01 12.82
CA ASN A 125 -3.87 -6.43 14.19
C ASN A 125 -4.94 -7.53 14.28
N LYS A 126 -6.00 -7.42 13.48
CA LYS A 126 -7.05 -8.43 13.42
C LYS A 126 -6.52 -9.77 12.90
N LEU A 127 -5.69 -9.74 11.86
CA LEU A 127 -5.02 -10.94 11.35
C LEU A 127 -4.12 -11.56 12.42
N ALA A 128 -3.18 -10.78 12.96
CA ALA A 128 -2.13 -11.29 13.85
C ALA A 128 -2.63 -11.74 15.22
N LYS A 129 -3.70 -11.12 15.75
CA LYS A 129 -4.22 -11.42 17.11
C LYS A 129 -5.51 -12.22 17.12
N GLY A 130 -6.20 -12.29 16.02
CA GLY A 130 -7.52 -12.93 15.95
C GLY A 130 -7.56 -14.18 15.07
N LEU A 131 -6.62 -14.37 14.18
CA LEU A 131 -6.62 -15.46 13.20
C LEU A 131 -5.32 -16.29 13.22
N ILE A 132 -4.23 -15.74 13.72
CA ILE A 132 -2.94 -16.41 13.91
C ILE A 132 -2.60 -16.44 15.39
#